data_4aca7707ca807410c83b9e5a583ad455
#
_entry.id   4aca7707ca807410c83b9e5a583ad455
#
_cell.length_a   1.000
_cell.length_b   1.000
_cell.length_c   1.000
_cell.angle_alpha   90.00
_cell.angle_beta   90.00
_cell.angle_gamma   90.00
#
_symmetry.space_group_name_H-M   'P 1'
#
loop_
_entity.id
_entity.type
_entity.pdbx_description
1 polymer ?
#
loop_
_entity_poly.entity_id
_entity_poly.type
_entity_poly.pdbx_seq_one_letter_code
_entity_poly.pdbx_strand_id
1 'polypeptide(L)'
;MNALQAGLMSLGMVASAGEYAAIVLIGSSAGVFEMITTCIVVNLRYFLMSCSLSQKLSPDLPFYHRFMLPYCITDEIFGLSSAVQGWLDPTYSYGMTVISVAGWTTGTVLGVLLVNIMPAWAVNALSVSLYGMFLAIIIPPARKDRFIAGLVVISMAASGLFSVLPLLSGITSGFKVIILTLLIAGAAAFIHPIE
;
A
#
# COMPACT_ATOMS: atom_id res chain seq x y z
N MET A 1 12.10 -19.06 -6.81
CA MET A 1 11.74 -18.98 -5.38
C MET A 1 10.80 -20.14 -5.05
N ASN A 2 10.98 -20.88 -3.96
CA ASN A 2 10.06 -21.95 -3.56
C ASN A 2 8.96 -21.37 -2.62
N ALA A 3 7.90 -22.17 -2.37
CA ALA A 3 6.76 -21.72 -1.56
C ALA A 3 7.14 -21.30 -0.12
N LEU A 4 8.13 -21.95 0.48
CA LEU A 4 8.61 -21.61 1.82
C LEU A 4 9.34 -20.25 1.82
N GLN A 5 10.21 -20.02 0.83
CA GLN A 5 10.91 -18.74 0.68
C GLN A 5 9.92 -17.60 0.42
N ALA A 6 8.92 -17.83 -0.42
CA ALA A 6 7.86 -16.85 -0.70
C ALA A 6 7.03 -16.55 0.55
N GLY A 7 6.64 -17.58 1.31
CA GLY A 7 5.91 -17.41 2.56
C GLY A 7 6.71 -16.66 3.64
N LEU A 8 7.99 -16.97 3.82
CA LEU A 8 8.85 -16.22 4.75
C LEU A 8 9.06 -14.76 4.34
N MET A 9 9.22 -14.52 3.04
CA MET A 9 9.32 -13.16 2.51
C MET A 9 8.02 -12.38 2.75
N SER A 10 6.87 -12.98 2.44
CA SER A 10 5.55 -12.40 2.66
C SER A 10 5.25 -12.14 4.14
N LEU A 11 5.69 -13.03 5.04
CA LEU A 11 5.57 -12.84 6.49
C LEU A 11 6.42 -11.67 6.99
N GLY A 12 7.61 -11.49 6.43
CA GLY A 12 8.53 -10.42 6.81
C GLY A 12 8.22 -9.06 6.15
N MET A 13 7.57 -9.09 4.98
CA MET A 13 7.25 -7.89 4.20
C MET A 13 5.77 -7.91 3.78
N VAL A 14 4.90 -7.43 4.65
CA VAL A 14 3.46 -7.32 4.36
C VAL A 14 3.20 -6.06 3.51
N ALA A 15 3.77 -6.03 2.30
CA ALA A 15 3.75 -4.86 1.42
C ALA A 15 3.67 -5.28 -0.05
N SER A 16 2.47 -5.28 -0.64
CA SER A 16 2.20 -5.78 -1.99
C SER A 16 3.18 -5.28 -3.07
N ALA A 17 3.33 -3.98 -3.18
CA ALA A 17 4.21 -3.38 -4.17
C ALA A 17 5.70 -3.62 -3.87
N GLY A 18 6.08 -3.60 -2.59
CA GLY A 18 7.44 -3.89 -2.14
C GLY A 18 7.82 -5.35 -2.37
N GLU A 19 6.94 -6.28 -2.02
CA GLU A 19 7.14 -7.72 -2.24
C GLU A 19 7.24 -8.04 -3.73
N TYR A 20 6.35 -7.50 -4.55
CA TYR A 20 6.42 -7.66 -6.00
C TYR A 20 7.73 -7.12 -6.59
N ALA A 21 8.13 -5.91 -6.20
CA ALA A 21 9.38 -5.30 -6.66
C ALA A 21 10.59 -6.15 -6.25
N ALA A 22 10.62 -6.65 -5.01
CA ALA A 22 11.69 -7.50 -4.54
C ALA A 22 11.76 -8.84 -5.31
N ILE A 23 10.62 -9.47 -5.59
CA ILE A 23 10.55 -10.71 -6.39
C ILE A 23 11.13 -10.48 -7.80
N VAL A 24 10.74 -9.38 -8.46
CA VAL A 24 11.24 -9.02 -9.80
C VAL A 24 12.76 -8.79 -9.77
N LEU A 25 13.26 -8.07 -8.78
CA LEU A 25 14.70 -7.80 -8.62
C LEU A 25 15.51 -9.07 -8.32
N ILE A 26 14.99 -9.97 -7.49
CA ILE A 26 15.59 -11.30 -7.26
C ILE A 26 15.64 -12.09 -8.57
N GLY A 27 14.55 -12.07 -9.34
CA GLY A 27 14.47 -12.76 -10.64
C GLY A 27 15.46 -12.22 -11.68
N SER A 28 15.74 -10.92 -11.65
CA SER A 28 16.74 -10.27 -12.51
C SER A 28 18.17 -10.33 -11.98
N SER A 29 18.41 -10.97 -10.83
CA SER A 29 19.73 -11.03 -10.17
C SER A 29 20.29 -9.63 -9.85
N ALA A 30 19.42 -8.68 -9.50
CA ALA A 30 19.81 -7.32 -9.14
C ALA A 30 20.67 -7.28 -7.89
N GLY A 31 21.51 -6.25 -7.79
CA GLY A 31 22.38 -6.06 -6.62
C GLY A 31 21.59 -5.75 -5.35
N VAL A 32 22.15 -6.13 -4.20
CA VAL A 32 21.50 -5.90 -2.88
C VAL A 32 21.21 -4.41 -2.64
N PHE A 33 22.10 -3.52 -3.06
CA PHE A 33 21.92 -2.08 -2.93
C PHE A 33 20.70 -1.58 -3.74
N GLU A 34 20.53 -2.07 -4.95
CA GLU A 34 19.38 -1.74 -5.81
C GLU A 34 18.08 -2.26 -5.19
N MET A 35 18.11 -3.47 -4.64
CA MET A 35 16.97 -4.05 -3.91
C MET A 35 16.56 -3.19 -2.72
N ILE A 36 17.50 -2.82 -1.85
CA ILE A 36 17.24 -1.97 -0.67
C ILE A 36 16.66 -0.63 -1.10
N THR A 37 17.29 0.04 -2.07
CA THR A 37 16.86 1.37 -2.53
C THR A 37 15.45 1.31 -3.12
N THR A 38 15.17 0.34 -3.96
CA THR A 38 13.84 0.16 -4.57
C THR A 38 12.80 -0.15 -3.52
N CYS A 39 13.07 -1.03 -2.57
CA CYS A 39 12.14 -1.35 -1.49
C CYS A 39 11.84 -0.13 -0.61
N ILE A 40 12.84 0.68 -0.27
CA ILE A 40 12.63 1.92 0.49
C ILE A 40 11.74 2.87 -0.30
N VAL A 41 12.05 3.12 -1.57
CA VAL A 41 11.31 4.07 -2.41
C VAL A 41 9.86 3.63 -2.60
N VAL A 42 9.61 2.37 -2.92
CA VAL A 42 8.27 1.83 -3.15
C VAL A 42 7.43 1.86 -1.87
N ASN A 43 8.05 1.62 -0.72
CA ASN A 43 7.38 1.57 0.58
C ASN A 43 7.33 2.92 1.32
N LEU A 44 7.88 4.00 0.75
CA LEU A 44 7.87 5.33 1.39
C LEU A 44 6.45 5.84 1.68
N ARG A 45 5.45 5.42 0.91
CA ARG A 45 4.03 5.69 1.18
C ARG A 45 3.57 5.15 2.53
N TYR A 46 4.05 3.98 2.95
CA TYR A 46 3.71 3.41 4.27
C TYR A 46 4.26 4.25 5.42
N PHE A 47 5.40 4.90 5.21
CA PHE A 47 5.92 5.87 6.18
C PHE A 47 4.95 7.05 6.37
N LEU A 48 4.43 7.61 5.27
CA LEU A 48 3.44 8.70 5.33
C LEU A 48 2.14 8.24 6.00
N MET A 49 1.64 7.06 5.67
CA MET A 49 0.47 6.45 6.31
C MET A 49 0.69 6.24 7.82
N SER A 50 1.87 5.76 8.21
CA SER A 50 2.25 5.54 9.61
C SER A 50 2.29 6.83 10.39
N CYS A 51 2.85 7.90 9.82
CA CYS A 51 2.85 9.23 10.42
C CYS A 51 1.43 9.75 10.64
N SER A 52 0.57 9.62 9.65
CA SER A 52 -0.84 10.01 9.72
C SER A 52 -1.60 9.19 10.78
N LEU A 53 -1.44 7.87 10.78
CA LEU A 53 -2.13 7.00 11.74
C LEU A 53 -1.64 7.23 13.18
N SER A 54 -0.36 7.55 13.36
CA SER A 54 0.20 7.89 14.67
C SER A 54 -0.50 9.06 15.35
N GLN A 55 -1.07 10.00 14.58
CA GLN A 55 -1.83 11.14 15.10
C GLN A 55 -3.21 10.73 15.62
N LYS A 56 -3.74 9.59 15.21
CA LYS A 56 -5.01 9.02 15.68
C LYS A 56 -4.87 8.20 16.97
N LEU A 57 -3.66 7.97 17.46
CA LEU A 57 -3.42 7.27 18.71
C LEU A 57 -3.49 8.26 19.88
N SER A 58 -4.20 7.87 20.95
CA SER A 58 -4.25 8.68 22.16
C SER A 58 -2.86 9.00 22.70
N PRO A 59 -2.62 10.23 23.19
CA PRO A 59 -1.36 10.58 23.85
C PRO A 59 -1.02 9.71 25.05
N ASP A 60 -2.03 9.19 25.75
CA ASP A 60 -1.87 8.37 26.96
C ASP A 60 -1.44 6.94 26.68
N LEU A 61 -1.42 6.52 25.41
CA LEU A 61 -0.99 5.18 25.05
C LEU A 61 0.52 5.01 25.15
N PRO A 62 0.99 3.84 25.64
CA PRO A 62 2.40 3.50 25.66
C PRO A 62 3.07 3.69 24.30
N PHE A 63 4.27 4.28 24.31
CA PHE A 63 4.96 4.68 23.09
C PHE A 63 5.26 3.52 22.12
N TYR A 64 5.41 2.30 22.63
CA TYR A 64 5.67 1.13 21.79
C TYR A 64 4.57 0.85 20.75
N HIS A 65 3.30 1.23 21.02
CA HIS A 65 2.22 1.10 20.04
C HIS A 65 2.50 1.89 18.75
N ARG A 66 3.20 3.02 18.87
CA ARG A 66 3.56 3.87 17.72
C ARG A 66 4.60 3.23 16.80
N PHE A 67 5.31 2.19 17.27
CA PHE A 67 6.24 1.39 16.47
C PHE A 67 5.62 0.07 15.99
N MET A 68 4.78 -0.56 16.82
CA MET A 68 4.20 -1.86 16.48
C MET A 68 3.11 -1.74 15.40
N LEU A 69 2.29 -0.69 15.44
CA LEU A 69 1.22 -0.49 14.48
C LEU A 69 1.72 -0.26 13.03
N PRO A 70 2.78 0.54 12.79
CA PRO A 70 3.33 0.72 11.45
C PRO A 70 3.90 -0.54 10.81
N TYR A 71 4.33 -1.54 11.59
CA TYR A 71 4.95 -2.75 11.07
C TYR A 71 4.08 -3.47 10.04
N CYS A 72 2.77 -3.50 10.23
CA CYS A 72 1.85 -4.19 9.34
C CYS A 72 0.79 -3.25 8.74
N ILE A 73 1.17 -1.99 8.50
CA ILE A 73 0.26 -1.06 7.86
C ILE A 73 0.12 -1.42 6.38
N THR A 74 -1.10 -1.69 5.95
CA THR A 74 -1.48 -1.85 4.55
C THR A 74 -2.46 -0.77 4.16
N ASP A 75 -2.74 -0.61 2.86
CA ASP A 75 -3.71 0.37 2.38
C ASP A 75 -5.10 0.13 3.01
N GLU A 76 -5.48 -1.14 3.21
CA GLU A 76 -6.74 -1.55 3.81
C GLU A 76 -6.79 -1.22 5.32
N ILE A 77 -5.75 -1.58 6.06
CA ILE A 77 -5.64 -1.29 7.49
C ILE A 77 -5.63 0.22 7.71
N PHE A 78 -4.90 0.97 6.88
CA PHE A 78 -4.90 2.42 6.93
C PHE A 78 -6.29 3.00 6.65
N GLY A 79 -6.96 2.53 5.58
CA GLY A 79 -8.29 2.99 5.21
C GLY A 79 -9.32 2.75 6.32
N LEU A 80 -9.36 1.56 6.89
CA LEU A 80 -10.26 1.20 7.97
C LEU A 80 -9.93 1.97 9.26
N SER A 81 -8.66 2.06 9.63
CA SER A 81 -8.21 2.78 10.83
C SER A 81 -8.49 4.28 10.73
N SER A 82 -8.31 4.86 9.56
CA SER A 82 -8.59 6.28 9.30
C SER A 82 -10.08 6.60 9.37
N ALA A 83 -10.95 5.65 9.07
CA ALA A 83 -12.41 5.79 9.12
C ALA A 83 -12.97 5.73 10.56
N VAL A 84 -12.20 5.25 11.54
CA VAL A 84 -12.62 5.23 12.96
C VAL A 84 -12.78 6.67 13.45
N GLN A 85 -13.91 6.95 14.10
CA GLN A 85 -14.16 8.26 14.72
C GLN A 85 -13.46 8.34 16.09
N GLY A 86 -12.78 9.44 16.36
CA GLY A 86 -12.02 9.64 17.60
C GLY A 86 -10.69 8.89 17.63
N TRP A 87 -10.25 8.56 18.83
CA TRP A 87 -8.97 7.86 19.04
C TRP A 87 -9.06 6.40 18.58
N LEU A 88 -8.00 5.94 17.92
CA LEU A 88 -7.88 4.55 17.46
C LEU A 88 -7.45 3.65 18.62
N ASP A 89 -8.23 2.59 18.87
CA ASP A 89 -7.80 1.53 19.80
C ASP A 89 -6.74 0.64 19.13
N PRO A 90 -5.55 0.51 19.72
CA PRO A 90 -4.50 -0.38 19.20
C PRO A 90 -4.95 -1.83 19.01
N THR A 91 -5.84 -2.34 19.87
CA THR A 91 -6.34 -3.72 19.80
C THR A 91 -7.09 -3.98 18.50
N TYR A 92 -7.87 -3.01 18.03
CA TYR A 92 -8.55 -3.08 16.74
C TYR A 92 -7.55 -3.23 15.58
N SER A 93 -6.50 -2.40 15.58
CA SER A 93 -5.45 -2.47 14.55
C SER A 93 -4.66 -3.78 14.61
N TYR A 94 -4.35 -4.30 15.79
CA TYR A 94 -3.69 -5.60 15.93
C TYR A 94 -4.56 -6.75 15.43
N GLY A 95 -5.87 -6.72 15.69
CA GLY A 95 -6.80 -7.70 15.14
C GLY A 95 -6.78 -7.72 13.61
N MET A 96 -6.84 -6.54 12.98
CA MET A 96 -6.71 -6.42 11.52
C MET A 96 -5.37 -6.95 11.01
N THR A 97 -4.27 -6.60 11.70
CA THR A 97 -2.92 -7.05 11.37
C THR A 97 -2.82 -8.57 11.35
N VAL A 98 -3.30 -9.26 12.39
CA VAL A 98 -3.24 -10.73 12.47
C VAL A 98 -3.97 -11.38 11.29
N ILE A 99 -5.18 -10.93 10.99
CA ILE A 99 -5.97 -11.45 9.88
C ILE A 99 -5.28 -11.16 8.53
N SER A 100 -4.78 -9.94 8.34
CA SER A 100 -4.11 -9.54 7.11
C SER A 100 -2.83 -10.32 6.87
N VAL A 101 -1.97 -10.47 7.89
CA VAL A 101 -0.71 -11.22 7.78
C VAL A 101 -0.99 -12.70 7.47
N ALA A 102 -1.95 -13.31 8.17
CA ALA A 102 -2.33 -14.69 7.92
C ALA A 102 -2.87 -14.88 6.49
N GLY A 103 -3.78 -14.00 6.06
CA GLY A 103 -4.35 -14.03 4.70
C GLY A 103 -3.29 -13.78 3.63
N TRP A 104 -2.41 -12.80 3.86
CA TRP A 104 -1.34 -12.43 2.93
C TRP A 104 -0.35 -13.58 2.74
N THR A 105 0.17 -14.12 3.83
CA THR A 105 1.15 -15.22 3.80
C THR A 105 0.56 -16.49 3.18
N THR A 106 -0.66 -16.87 3.57
CA THR A 106 -1.34 -18.04 2.98
C THR A 106 -1.64 -17.82 1.50
N GLY A 107 -2.07 -16.63 1.11
CA GLY A 107 -2.31 -16.26 -0.29
C GLY A 107 -1.05 -16.36 -1.13
N THR A 108 0.09 -15.88 -0.65
CA THR A 108 1.38 -15.97 -1.34
C THR A 108 1.82 -17.42 -1.52
N VAL A 109 1.74 -18.23 -0.45
CA VAL A 109 2.09 -19.67 -0.52
C VAL A 109 1.18 -20.41 -1.52
N LEU A 110 -0.13 -20.20 -1.43
CA LEU A 110 -1.09 -20.79 -2.36
C LEU A 110 -0.86 -20.33 -3.79
N GLY A 111 -0.54 -19.05 -4.00
CA GLY A 111 -0.22 -18.51 -5.31
C GLY A 111 0.97 -19.24 -5.97
N VAL A 112 2.04 -19.47 -5.21
CA VAL A 112 3.22 -20.21 -5.72
C VAL A 112 2.90 -21.68 -6.01
N LEU A 113 2.08 -22.33 -5.17
CA LEU A 113 1.73 -23.73 -5.35
C LEU A 113 0.74 -23.96 -6.51
N LEU A 114 -0.22 -23.03 -6.70
CA LEU A 114 -1.33 -23.21 -7.61
C LEU A 114 -1.12 -22.54 -8.97
N VAL A 115 -0.14 -21.64 -9.13
CA VAL A 115 0.06 -20.88 -10.37
C VAL A 115 0.21 -21.79 -11.63
N ASN A 116 0.85 -22.94 -11.48
CA ASN A 116 1.06 -23.89 -12.58
C ASN A 116 -0.17 -24.78 -12.87
N ILE A 117 -1.16 -24.79 -12.00
CA ILE A 117 -2.36 -25.62 -12.09
C ILE A 117 -3.55 -24.76 -12.54
N MET A 118 -3.53 -23.47 -12.20
CA MET A 118 -4.63 -22.55 -12.48
C MET A 118 -4.67 -22.19 -13.99
N PRO A 119 -5.85 -22.18 -14.58
CA PRO A 119 -6.02 -21.72 -15.97
C PRO A 119 -5.77 -20.19 -16.05
N ALA A 120 -5.25 -19.73 -17.19
CA ALA A 120 -4.87 -18.34 -17.41
C ALA A 120 -6.01 -17.33 -17.11
N TRP A 121 -7.26 -17.70 -17.41
CA TRP A 121 -8.40 -16.83 -17.10
C TRP A 121 -8.59 -16.57 -15.61
N ALA A 122 -8.33 -17.59 -14.76
CA ALA A 122 -8.42 -17.44 -13.31
C ALA A 122 -7.30 -16.55 -12.75
N VAL A 123 -6.07 -16.73 -13.24
CA VAL A 123 -4.93 -15.86 -12.89
C VAL A 123 -5.21 -14.41 -13.28
N ASN A 124 -5.73 -14.18 -14.48
CA ASN A 124 -6.09 -12.85 -14.94
C ASN A 124 -7.22 -12.23 -14.10
N ALA A 125 -8.24 -13.00 -13.75
CA ALA A 125 -9.35 -12.53 -12.91
C ALA A 125 -8.85 -12.13 -11.49
N LEU A 126 -7.98 -12.93 -10.89
CA LEU A 126 -7.35 -12.61 -9.60
C LEU A 126 -6.49 -11.34 -9.67
N SER A 127 -5.73 -11.16 -10.75
CA SER A 127 -4.93 -9.96 -10.96
C SER A 127 -5.80 -8.70 -11.06
N VAL A 128 -6.96 -8.78 -11.70
CA VAL A 128 -7.90 -7.66 -11.81
C VAL A 128 -8.61 -7.38 -10.47
N SER A 129 -8.80 -8.39 -9.62
CA SER A 129 -9.49 -8.22 -8.33
C SER A 129 -8.76 -7.23 -7.39
N LEU A 130 -7.43 -7.12 -7.51
CA LEU A 130 -6.62 -6.14 -6.78
C LEU A 130 -7.07 -4.70 -7.06
N TYR A 131 -7.37 -4.38 -8.32
CA TYR A 131 -7.89 -3.04 -8.68
C TYR A 131 -9.28 -2.80 -8.11
N GLY A 132 -10.13 -3.84 -8.07
CA GLY A 132 -11.45 -3.79 -7.44
C GLY A 132 -11.37 -3.45 -5.95
N MET A 133 -10.39 -4.01 -5.25
CA MET A 133 -10.12 -3.71 -3.84
C MET A 133 -9.78 -2.22 -3.64
N PHE A 134 -8.88 -1.65 -4.44
CA PHE A 134 -8.55 -0.23 -4.35
C PHE A 134 -9.77 0.66 -4.61
N LEU A 135 -10.60 0.32 -5.60
CA LEU A 135 -11.86 1.05 -5.85
C LEU A 135 -12.82 0.97 -4.67
N ALA A 136 -12.92 -0.19 -4.00
CA ALA A 136 -13.77 -0.36 -2.83
C ALA A 136 -13.34 0.54 -1.64
N ILE A 137 -12.05 0.85 -1.52
CA ILE A 137 -11.54 1.75 -0.49
C ILE A 137 -11.76 3.22 -0.86
N ILE A 138 -11.58 3.58 -2.14
CA ILE A 138 -11.61 4.98 -2.61
C ILE A 138 -13.04 5.50 -2.80
N ILE A 139 -13.95 4.66 -3.32
CA ILE A 139 -15.31 5.11 -3.67
C ILE A 139 -16.14 5.59 -2.47
N PRO A 140 -16.18 4.91 -1.29
CA PRO A 140 -17.00 5.35 -0.18
C PRO A 140 -16.66 6.78 0.33
N PRO A 141 -15.40 7.15 0.60
CA PRO A 141 -15.06 8.52 0.99
C PRO A 141 -15.32 9.52 -0.14
N ALA A 142 -15.02 9.17 -1.38
CA ALA A 142 -15.28 10.06 -2.53
C ALA A 142 -16.78 10.34 -2.76
N ARG A 143 -17.67 9.40 -2.40
CA ARG A 143 -19.13 9.65 -2.44
C ARG A 143 -19.62 10.58 -1.34
N LYS A 144 -18.92 10.61 -0.20
CA LYS A 144 -19.33 11.43 0.95
C LYS A 144 -18.81 12.87 0.83
N ASP A 145 -17.67 13.06 0.19
CA ASP A 145 -17.00 14.35 0.09
C ASP A 145 -16.61 14.65 -1.37
N ARG A 146 -17.16 15.73 -1.91
CA ARG A 146 -16.87 16.19 -3.27
C ARG A 146 -15.43 16.66 -3.46
N PHE A 147 -14.79 17.14 -2.38
CA PHE A 147 -13.38 17.52 -2.42
C PHE A 147 -12.50 16.28 -2.61
N ILE A 148 -12.76 15.23 -1.86
CA ILE A 148 -12.07 13.94 -2.02
C ILE A 148 -12.32 13.35 -3.40
N ALA A 149 -13.55 13.43 -3.92
CA ALA A 149 -13.86 12.98 -5.28
C ALA A 149 -13.05 13.76 -6.33
N GLY A 150 -12.92 15.07 -6.17
CA GLY A 150 -12.09 15.92 -7.04
C GLY A 150 -10.61 15.50 -6.99
N LEU A 151 -10.08 15.27 -5.79
CA LEU A 151 -8.69 14.81 -5.61
C LEU A 151 -8.44 13.45 -6.29
N VAL A 152 -9.39 12.52 -6.20
CA VAL A 152 -9.29 11.22 -6.87
C VAL A 152 -9.21 11.40 -8.38
N VAL A 153 -10.10 12.20 -8.97
CA VAL A 153 -10.10 12.46 -10.41
C VAL A 153 -8.80 13.13 -10.85
N ILE A 154 -8.35 14.14 -10.11
CA ILE A 154 -7.08 14.84 -10.41
C ILE A 154 -5.90 13.87 -10.32
N SER A 155 -5.87 13.02 -9.30
CA SER A 155 -4.80 12.03 -9.13
C SER A 155 -4.77 11.00 -10.27
N MET A 156 -5.93 10.54 -10.71
CA MET A 156 -6.04 9.60 -11.86
C MET A 156 -5.60 10.27 -13.16
N ALA A 157 -6.06 11.50 -13.41
CA ALA A 157 -5.68 12.26 -14.60
C ALA A 157 -4.17 12.57 -14.62
N ALA A 158 -3.61 13.02 -13.49
CA ALA A 158 -2.20 13.29 -13.35
C ALA A 158 -1.35 12.01 -13.55
N SER A 159 -1.76 10.89 -12.95
CA SER A 159 -1.08 9.60 -13.12
C SER A 159 -1.10 9.13 -14.58
N GLY A 160 -2.25 9.30 -15.27
CA GLY A 160 -2.37 9.00 -16.70
C GLY A 160 -1.45 9.89 -17.54
N LEU A 161 -1.42 11.18 -17.24
CA LEU A 161 -0.55 12.14 -17.94
C LEU A 161 0.94 11.79 -17.75
N PHE A 162 1.36 11.45 -16.52
CA PHE A 162 2.71 10.99 -16.22
C PHE A 162 3.09 9.70 -16.94
N SER A 163 2.12 8.87 -17.31
CA SER A 163 2.35 7.62 -18.05
C SER A 163 2.59 7.85 -19.54
N VAL A 164 1.95 8.90 -20.11
CA VAL A 164 1.97 9.20 -21.54
C VAL A 164 3.12 10.14 -21.93
N LEU A 165 3.59 10.99 -21.01
CA LEU A 165 4.65 11.96 -21.28
C LEU A 165 6.02 11.26 -21.43
N PRO A 166 6.65 11.31 -22.62
CA PRO A 166 7.93 10.65 -22.87
C PRO A 166 9.08 11.23 -22.03
N LEU A 167 8.97 12.48 -21.62
CA LEU A 167 9.94 13.17 -20.75
C LEU A 167 10.05 12.54 -19.35
N LEU A 168 8.97 11.85 -18.90
CA LEU A 168 8.86 11.24 -17.57
C LEU A 168 8.99 9.72 -17.62
N SER A 169 9.25 9.13 -18.79
CA SER A 169 9.37 7.68 -18.96
C SER A 169 10.59 7.09 -18.24
N GLY A 170 11.62 7.90 -17.97
CA GLY A 170 12.80 7.49 -17.20
C GLY A 170 12.58 7.41 -15.68
N ILE A 171 11.44 7.89 -15.17
CA ILE A 171 11.14 7.85 -13.74
C ILE A 171 10.48 6.51 -13.42
N THR A 172 11.00 5.78 -12.42
CA THR A 172 10.41 4.53 -11.97
C THR A 172 9.00 4.74 -11.41
N SER A 173 8.14 3.73 -11.51
CA SER A 173 6.75 3.80 -11.05
C SER A 173 6.64 4.20 -9.57
N GLY A 174 7.57 3.77 -8.72
CA GLY A 174 7.62 4.14 -7.30
C GLY A 174 7.84 5.65 -7.11
N PHE A 175 8.79 6.25 -7.81
CA PHE A 175 9.03 7.70 -7.73
C PHE A 175 7.86 8.51 -8.26
N LYS A 176 7.17 8.05 -9.32
CA LYS A 176 5.96 8.72 -9.84
C LYS A 176 4.89 8.80 -8.75
N VAL A 177 4.64 7.71 -8.05
CA VAL A 177 3.65 7.68 -6.96
C VAL A 177 4.03 8.66 -5.86
N ILE A 178 5.29 8.69 -5.43
CA ILE A 178 5.77 9.60 -4.38
C ILE A 178 5.58 11.05 -4.78
N ILE A 179 6.04 11.43 -5.96
CA ILE A 179 5.96 12.81 -6.46
C ILE A 179 4.49 13.24 -6.53
N LEU A 180 3.62 12.41 -7.13
CA LEU A 180 2.19 12.74 -7.23
C LEU A 180 1.52 12.82 -5.86
N THR A 181 1.86 11.92 -4.95
CA THR A 181 1.30 11.94 -3.58
C THR A 181 1.72 13.21 -2.85
N LEU A 182 2.99 13.56 -2.87
CA LEU A 182 3.48 14.78 -2.19
C LEU A 182 2.88 16.06 -2.80
N LEU A 183 2.79 16.15 -4.11
CA LEU A 183 2.22 17.32 -4.77
C LEU A 183 0.71 17.44 -4.52
N ILE A 184 -0.05 16.38 -4.73
CA ILE A 184 -1.52 16.44 -4.65
C ILE A 184 -1.96 16.48 -3.18
N ALA A 185 -1.42 15.62 -2.32
CA ALA A 185 -1.77 15.64 -0.90
C ALA A 185 -1.27 16.89 -0.19
N GLY A 186 -0.07 17.37 -0.54
CA GLY A 186 0.46 18.63 -0.01
C GLY A 186 -0.41 19.82 -0.42
N ALA A 187 -0.77 19.93 -1.71
CA ALA A 187 -1.68 20.98 -2.18
C ALA A 187 -3.06 20.88 -1.52
N ALA A 188 -3.60 19.67 -1.36
CA ALA A 188 -4.87 19.44 -0.69
C ALA A 188 -4.84 19.87 0.78
N ALA A 189 -3.77 19.56 1.50
CA ALA A 189 -3.60 19.96 2.90
C ALA A 189 -3.52 21.48 3.08
N PHE A 190 -2.94 22.19 2.10
CA PHE A 190 -2.93 23.67 2.11
C PHE A 190 -4.29 24.30 1.77
N ILE A 191 -5.06 23.68 0.87
CA ILE A 191 -6.36 24.23 0.41
C ILE A 191 -7.46 23.91 1.41
N HIS A 192 -7.41 22.74 2.03
CA HIS A 192 -8.45 22.25 2.94
C HIS A 192 -7.80 21.57 4.17
N PRO A 193 -7.21 22.38 5.09
CA PRO A 193 -6.67 21.84 6.33
C PRO A 193 -7.80 21.21 7.16
N ILE A 194 -7.59 19.97 7.62
CA ILE A 194 -8.48 19.30 8.56
C ILE A 194 -8.00 19.68 9.96
N GLU A 195 -8.81 20.45 10.68
CA GLU A 195 -8.59 20.78 12.10
C GLU A 195 -8.93 19.61 13.03
#